data_b27dea371d0152019b04c0eedd24ac87
#
_entry.id   b27dea371d0152019b04c0eedd24ac87
#
_cell.length_a   1.000
_cell.length_b   1.000
_cell.length_c   1.000
_cell.angle_alpha   90.00
_cell.angle_beta   90.00
_cell.angle_gamma   90.00
#
_symmetry.space_group_name_H-M   'P 1'
#
loop_
_entity.id
_entity.type
_entity.pdbx_description
1 polymer ?
#
loop_
_entity_poly.entity_id
_entity_poly.type
_entity_poly.pdbx_seq_one_letter_code
_entity_poly.pdbx_strand_id
1 'polypeptide(L)'
;MTVITEPARQTPVIHNTDVLVVGSGPGGLAAALAAARAGVQVCLVERFGCFGGNITVVGVEGFAWYRHEATVEAGGIGREFEDRARDMGAAVPESQSLSYEIDSEGFKLVADRLVEEAGVHGMLHRQFVAPVMDGDRIAGIIVESKAGREAILARVVIDATGDADVAHRAGAPTHKTPAEHMQAASVMFHLAGVDKTAFMAEVRRDPQTYKDWSTGEWTVETDGKEDDMFSPFLKKPFARAIEAGVIRFNPL
;
A
#
# COMPACT_ATOMS: atom_id res chain seq x y z
N MET A 1 -19.84 26.74 -4.51
CA MET A 1 -19.46 25.73 -5.52
C MET A 1 -20.58 25.61 -6.52
N THR A 2 -20.26 25.56 -7.83
CA THR A 2 -21.23 25.22 -8.87
C THR A 2 -21.45 23.70 -8.84
N VAL A 3 -22.70 23.26 -8.86
CA VAL A 3 -23.05 21.84 -8.87
C VAL A 3 -23.77 21.47 -10.17
N ILE A 4 -23.62 20.24 -10.59
CA ILE A 4 -24.40 19.64 -11.68
C ILE A 4 -25.20 18.48 -11.09
N THR A 5 -26.39 18.24 -11.68
CA THR A 5 -27.23 17.11 -11.29
C THR A 5 -27.03 15.99 -12.31
N GLU A 6 -26.58 14.83 -11.85
CA GLU A 6 -26.55 13.62 -12.69
C GLU A 6 -27.98 13.07 -12.83
N PRO A 7 -28.33 12.57 -14.03
CA PRO A 7 -29.63 11.91 -14.19
C PRO A 7 -29.70 10.62 -13.37
N ALA A 8 -30.89 10.28 -12.89
CA ALA A 8 -31.12 8.99 -12.26
C ALA A 8 -30.80 7.86 -13.24
N ARG A 9 -30.13 6.83 -12.75
CA ARG A 9 -29.72 5.66 -13.54
C ARG A 9 -30.04 4.34 -12.82
N GLN A 10 -30.24 3.30 -13.61
CA GLN A 10 -30.27 1.94 -13.13
C GLN A 10 -28.85 1.35 -13.28
N THR A 11 -28.31 0.79 -12.21
CA THR A 11 -26.98 0.21 -12.18
C THR A 11 -27.10 -1.31 -12.17
N PRO A 12 -26.53 -2.03 -13.15
CA PRO A 12 -26.62 -3.49 -13.18
C PRO A 12 -25.83 -4.11 -12.02
N VAL A 13 -26.42 -5.10 -11.38
CA VAL A 13 -25.74 -5.95 -10.40
C VAL A 13 -25.00 -7.04 -11.14
N ILE A 14 -23.69 -7.04 -11.08
CA ILE A 14 -22.83 -7.98 -11.83
C ILE A 14 -22.33 -9.15 -10.99
N HIS A 15 -22.33 -9.01 -9.66
CA HIS A 15 -21.87 -10.04 -8.75
C HIS A 15 -22.58 -9.96 -7.40
N ASN A 16 -22.64 -11.12 -6.72
CA ASN A 16 -23.14 -11.26 -5.36
C ASN A 16 -22.24 -12.23 -4.61
N THR A 17 -21.84 -11.88 -3.38
CA THR A 17 -20.87 -12.65 -2.60
C THR A 17 -21.21 -12.62 -1.10
N ASP A 18 -20.61 -13.50 -0.31
CA ASP A 18 -20.74 -13.43 1.15
C ASP A 18 -19.92 -12.28 1.72
N VAL A 19 -18.66 -12.18 1.29
CA VAL A 19 -17.72 -11.14 1.75
C VAL A 19 -17.17 -10.39 0.55
N LEU A 20 -17.29 -9.09 0.57
CA LEU A 20 -16.71 -8.17 -0.39
C LEU A 20 -15.59 -7.38 0.27
N VAL A 21 -14.38 -7.49 -0.26
CA VAL A 21 -13.22 -6.70 0.19
C VAL A 21 -12.95 -5.60 -0.84
N VAL A 22 -12.89 -4.36 -0.39
CA VAL A 22 -12.67 -3.19 -1.24
C VAL A 22 -11.27 -2.64 -1.01
N GLY A 23 -10.42 -2.78 -2.01
CA GLY A 23 -8.99 -2.48 -1.94
C GLY A 23 -8.15 -3.72 -1.67
N SER A 24 -7.08 -3.89 -2.44
CA SER A 24 -6.20 -5.05 -2.38
C SER A 24 -4.80 -4.75 -1.83
N GLY A 25 -4.67 -3.69 -1.05
CA GLY A 25 -3.46 -3.48 -0.27
C GLY A 25 -3.17 -4.66 0.68
N PRO A 26 -2.06 -4.69 1.38
CA PRO A 26 -1.70 -5.82 2.26
C PRO A 26 -2.82 -6.25 3.21
N GLY A 27 -3.53 -5.28 3.80
CA GLY A 27 -4.68 -5.56 4.67
C GLY A 27 -5.86 -6.19 3.93
N GLY A 28 -6.16 -5.71 2.71
CA GLY A 28 -7.24 -6.25 1.88
C GLY A 28 -6.94 -7.64 1.35
N LEU A 29 -5.72 -7.89 0.89
CA LEU A 29 -5.26 -9.24 0.53
C LEU A 29 -5.40 -10.18 1.71
N ALA A 30 -4.89 -9.81 2.88
CA ALA A 30 -4.98 -10.65 4.07
C ALA A 30 -6.44 -10.94 4.47
N ALA A 31 -7.31 -9.92 4.41
CA ALA A 31 -8.73 -10.09 4.72
C ALA A 31 -9.43 -11.03 3.72
N ALA A 32 -9.16 -10.88 2.43
CA ALA A 32 -9.74 -11.72 1.39
C ALA A 32 -9.30 -13.18 1.52
N LEU A 33 -8.01 -13.41 1.72
CA LEU A 33 -7.45 -14.75 1.92
C LEU A 33 -8.00 -15.41 3.20
N ALA A 34 -8.06 -14.67 4.31
CA ALA A 34 -8.59 -15.19 5.57
C ALA A 34 -10.06 -15.58 5.44
N ALA A 35 -10.89 -14.74 4.83
CA ALA A 35 -12.30 -15.02 4.62
C ALA A 35 -12.52 -16.23 3.69
N ALA A 36 -11.79 -16.31 2.57
CA ALA A 36 -11.89 -17.43 1.65
C ALA A 36 -11.47 -18.77 2.32
N ARG A 37 -10.40 -18.74 3.10
CA ARG A 37 -9.94 -19.90 3.89
C ARG A 37 -10.92 -20.31 4.99
N ALA A 38 -11.78 -19.40 5.43
CA ALA A 38 -12.88 -19.73 6.34
C ALA A 38 -14.08 -20.37 5.60
N GLY A 39 -14.00 -20.57 4.28
CA GLY A 39 -14.98 -21.31 3.50
C GLY A 39 -16.15 -20.47 2.98
N VAL A 40 -16.05 -19.14 2.98
CA VAL A 40 -17.08 -18.26 2.42
C VAL A 40 -16.71 -17.76 1.03
N GLN A 41 -17.69 -17.37 0.23
CA GLN A 41 -17.44 -16.75 -1.07
C GLN A 41 -16.92 -15.33 -0.89
N VAL A 42 -15.81 -15.02 -1.55
CA VAL A 42 -15.15 -13.74 -1.42
C VAL A 42 -14.95 -13.08 -2.78
N CYS A 43 -15.31 -11.81 -2.89
CA CYS A 43 -14.94 -10.94 -3.99
C CYS A 43 -13.95 -9.88 -3.49
N LEU A 44 -12.85 -9.70 -4.21
CA LEU A 44 -11.84 -8.68 -3.95
C LEU A 44 -11.82 -7.68 -5.09
N VAL A 45 -12.10 -6.42 -4.78
CA VAL A 45 -12.18 -5.33 -5.77
C VAL A 45 -10.96 -4.43 -5.63
N GLU A 46 -10.30 -4.15 -6.76
CA GLU A 46 -9.13 -3.26 -6.82
C GLU A 46 -9.27 -2.25 -7.98
N ARG A 47 -8.93 -0.99 -7.70
CA ARG A 47 -8.96 0.09 -8.70
C ARG A 47 -7.83 0.01 -9.73
N PHE A 48 -6.70 -0.54 -9.33
CA PHE A 48 -5.53 -0.70 -10.19
C PHE A 48 -5.58 -2.00 -10.99
N GLY A 49 -4.61 -2.18 -11.88
CA GLY A 49 -4.45 -3.35 -12.73
C GLY A 49 -3.66 -4.49 -12.08
N CYS A 50 -3.35 -4.42 -10.79
CA CYS A 50 -2.69 -5.47 -10.02
C CYS A 50 -3.10 -5.39 -8.55
N PHE A 51 -3.01 -6.52 -7.85
CA PHE A 51 -3.16 -6.58 -6.40
C PHE A 51 -1.87 -6.18 -5.69
N GLY A 52 -1.96 -5.86 -4.39
CA GLY A 52 -0.82 -5.60 -3.51
C GLY A 52 -0.70 -4.16 -2.98
N GLY A 53 -1.42 -3.21 -3.58
CA GLY A 53 -1.49 -1.83 -3.10
C GLY A 53 -0.12 -1.18 -2.91
N ASN A 54 0.26 -0.84 -1.69
CA ASN A 54 1.52 -0.16 -1.41
C ASN A 54 2.75 -0.96 -1.84
N ILE A 55 2.74 -2.28 -1.78
CA ILE A 55 3.87 -3.12 -2.19
C ILE A 55 4.08 -3.02 -3.70
N THR A 56 3.01 -3.10 -4.49
CA THR A 56 3.08 -3.23 -5.95
C THR A 56 2.91 -1.92 -6.70
N VAL A 57 1.90 -1.13 -6.36
CA VAL A 57 1.57 0.10 -7.09
C VAL A 57 2.44 1.26 -6.64
N VAL A 58 2.72 1.34 -5.36
CA VAL A 58 3.54 2.43 -4.79
C VAL A 58 5.02 2.06 -4.78
N GLY A 59 5.37 0.76 -4.75
CA GLY A 59 6.77 0.30 -4.70
C GLY A 59 7.38 0.45 -3.30
N VAL A 60 6.59 0.21 -2.25
CA VAL A 60 7.12 0.06 -0.89
C VAL A 60 7.66 -1.36 -0.76
N GLU A 61 8.95 -1.50 -1.01
CA GLU A 61 9.63 -2.77 -1.24
C GLU A 61 10.22 -3.39 0.03
N GLY A 62 9.56 -3.26 1.16
CA GLY A 62 10.04 -3.84 2.41
C GLY A 62 8.92 -4.14 3.39
N PHE A 63 9.10 -5.18 4.18
CA PHE A 63 8.28 -5.47 5.35
C PHE A 63 9.00 -4.93 6.59
N ALA A 64 8.93 -3.64 6.82
CA ALA A 64 9.52 -3.01 7.97
C ALA A 64 8.90 -3.56 9.27
N TRP A 65 9.73 -3.77 10.28
CA TRP A 65 9.32 -4.10 11.65
C TRP A 65 8.58 -5.44 11.82
N TYR A 66 8.67 -6.34 10.86
CA TYR A 66 8.18 -7.71 11.01
C TYR A 66 8.98 -8.52 12.02
N ARG A 67 10.25 -8.19 12.12
CA ARG A 67 11.19 -8.84 13.01
C ARG A 67 11.94 -7.78 13.78
N HIS A 68 11.97 -7.98 15.08
CA HIS A 68 12.81 -7.22 15.98
C HIS A 68 13.89 -8.15 16.52
N GLU A 69 15.16 -7.83 16.24
CA GLU A 69 16.32 -8.64 16.62
C GLU A 69 16.19 -10.13 16.24
N ALA A 70 16.26 -11.03 17.21
CA ALA A 70 16.13 -12.46 16.98
C ALA A 70 14.68 -12.97 17.05
N THR A 71 13.72 -12.09 17.29
CA THR A 71 12.31 -12.46 17.44
C THR A 71 11.53 -12.17 16.16
N VAL A 72 10.57 -13.04 15.83
CA VAL A 72 9.57 -12.81 14.79
C VAL A 72 8.26 -12.49 15.48
N GLU A 73 7.84 -11.25 15.38
CA GLU A 73 6.67 -10.78 16.11
C GLU A 73 5.41 -10.77 15.27
N ALA A 74 5.57 -10.69 13.96
CA ALA A 74 4.47 -10.82 13.03
C ALA A 74 4.34 -12.26 12.51
N GLY A 75 3.09 -12.72 12.40
CA GLY A 75 2.76 -14.07 11.93
C GLY A 75 1.60 -14.06 10.94
N GLY A 76 1.06 -15.25 10.68
CA GLY A 76 -0.13 -15.42 9.83
C GLY A 76 0.11 -15.03 8.36
N ILE A 77 -0.92 -14.46 7.74
CA ILE A 77 -0.92 -14.17 6.30
C ILE A 77 0.13 -13.13 5.93
N GLY A 78 0.40 -12.16 6.78
CA GLY A 78 1.47 -11.19 6.52
C GLY A 78 2.83 -11.87 6.38
N ARG A 79 3.16 -12.82 7.23
CA ARG A 79 4.36 -13.62 7.12
C ARG A 79 4.37 -14.49 5.86
N GLU A 80 3.22 -15.05 5.49
CA GLU A 80 3.07 -15.83 4.27
C GLU A 80 3.38 -15.00 3.01
N PHE A 81 3.06 -13.71 2.99
CA PHE A 81 3.43 -12.83 1.88
C PHE A 81 4.94 -12.83 1.65
N GLU A 82 5.71 -12.71 2.72
CA GLU A 82 7.16 -12.74 2.63
C GLU A 82 7.67 -14.11 2.20
N ASP A 83 7.19 -15.19 2.84
CA ASP A 83 7.62 -16.55 2.53
C ASP A 83 7.32 -16.90 1.06
N ARG A 84 6.14 -16.55 0.55
CA ARG A 84 5.78 -16.76 -0.86
C ARG A 84 6.61 -15.91 -1.81
N ALA A 85 6.91 -14.67 -1.45
CA ALA A 85 7.79 -13.82 -2.26
C ALA A 85 9.20 -14.41 -2.35
N ARG A 86 9.74 -14.93 -1.25
CA ARG A 86 11.04 -15.64 -1.24
C ARG A 86 11.03 -16.89 -2.12
N ASP A 87 10.02 -17.75 -1.96
CA ASP A 87 9.89 -18.99 -2.71
C ASP A 87 9.78 -18.75 -4.22
N MET A 88 9.22 -17.61 -4.60
CA MET A 88 9.09 -17.21 -6.01
C MET A 88 10.25 -16.34 -6.52
N GLY A 89 11.28 -16.11 -5.70
CA GLY A 89 12.43 -15.27 -6.06
C GLY A 89 12.10 -13.77 -6.15
N ALA A 90 10.99 -13.34 -5.57
CA ALA A 90 10.54 -11.95 -5.49
C ALA A 90 10.90 -11.28 -4.17
N ALA A 91 11.80 -11.85 -3.39
CA ALA A 91 12.32 -11.26 -2.17
C ALA A 91 13.77 -11.65 -1.94
N VAL A 92 14.57 -10.71 -1.45
CA VAL A 92 15.97 -10.91 -1.07
C VAL A 92 16.18 -10.45 0.37
N PRO A 93 17.10 -11.08 1.13
CA PRO A 93 17.40 -10.62 2.48
C PRO A 93 17.89 -9.17 2.46
N GLU A 94 17.37 -8.34 3.34
CA GLU A 94 17.95 -7.03 3.60
C GLU A 94 19.33 -7.18 4.23
N SER A 95 20.28 -6.34 3.79
CA SER A 95 21.63 -6.33 4.35
C SER A 95 21.70 -5.80 5.79
N GLN A 96 20.64 -5.14 6.25
CA GLN A 96 20.64 -4.30 7.44
C GLN A 96 19.65 -4.76 8.52
N SER A 97 18.78 -5.69 8.18
CA SER A 97 17.80 -6.22 9.11
C SER A 97 17.57 -7.72 8.91
N LEU A 98 16.74 -8.33 9.75
CA LEU A 98 16.28 -9.70 9.56
C LEU A 98 15.10 -9.78 8.57
N SER A 99 14.75 -8.67 7.93
CA SER A 99 13.65 -8.55 6.99
C SER A 99 14.09 -8.88 5.56
N TYR A 100 13.18 -8.70 4.63
CA TYR A 100 13.41 -8.91 3.21
C TYR A 100 12.99 -7.70 2.41
N GLU A 101 13.80 -7.33 1.44
CA GLU A 101 13.41 -6.45 0.34
C GLU A 101 12.54 -7.24 -0.62
N ILE A 102 11.40 -6.66 -1.01
CA ILE A 102 10.43 -7.28 -1.89
C ILE A 102 10.54 -6.63 -3.28
N ASP A 103 10.67 -7.44 -4.31
CA ASP A 103 10.50 -6.98 -5.68
C ASP A 103 9.02 -6.69 -5.94
N SER A 104 8.69 -5.42 -6.13
CA SER A 104 7.32 -4.99 -6.35
C SER A 104 6.68 -5.59 -7.60
N GLU A 105 7.46 -5.81 -8.67
CA GLU A 105 6.98 -6.47 -9.90
C GLU A 105 6.76 -7.97 -9.67
N GLY A 106 7.70 -8.63 -9.00
CA GLY A 106 7.56 -10.04 -8.63
C GLY A 106 6.39 -10.28 -7.67
N PHE A 107 6.14 -9.34 -6.74
CA PHE A 107 5.03 -9.48 -5.81
C PHE A 107 3.64 -9.39 -6.47
N LYS A 108 3.51 -8.75 -7.62
CA LYS A 108 2.24 -8.78 -8.38
C LYS A 108 1.85 -10.22 -8.70
N LEU A 109 2.81 -11.04 -9.15
CA LEU A 109 2.58 -12.45 -9.44
C LEU A 109 2.30 -13.27 -8.17
N VAL A 110 2.98 -12.94 -7.06
CA VAL A 110 2.71 -13.56 -5.75
C VAL A 110 1.27 -13.30 -5.34
N ALA A 111 0.81 -12.05 -5.41
CA ALA A 111 -0.54 -11.66 -5.06
C ALA A 111 -1.60 -12.33 -5.94
N ASP A 112 -1.36 -12.40 -7.26
CA ASP A 112 -2.26 -13.07 -8.20
C ASP A 112 -2.42 -14.55 -7.83
N ARG A 113 -1.32 -15.26 -7.55
CA ARG A 113 -1.35 -16.66 -7.14
C ARG A 113 -2.06 -16.88 -5.81
N LEU A 114 -1.83 -16.04 -4.83
CA LEU A 114 -2.50 -16.13 -3.55
C LEU A 114 -4.02 -15.97 -3.69
N VAL A 115 -4.46 -15.03 -4.50
CA VAL A 115 -5.87 -14.78 -4.80
C VAL A 115 -6.49 -15.98 -5.53
N GLU A 116 -5.80 -16.51 -6.55
CA GLU A 116 -6.26 -17.67 -7.33
C GLU A 116 -6.33 -18.94 -6.47
N GLU A 117 -5.27 -19.27 -5.74
CA GLU A 117 -5.18 -20.47 -4.90
C GLU A 117 -6.23 -20.47 -3.77
N ALA A 118 -6.59 -19.30 -3.24
CA ALA A 118 -7.63 -19.16 -2.24
C ALA A 118 -9.05 -19.20 -2.84
N GLY A 119 -9.20 -19.21 -4.16
CA GLY A 119 -10.51 -19.17 -4.82
C GLY A 119 -11.23 -17.83 -4.66
N VAL A 120 -10.51 -16.75 -4.42
CA VAL A 120 -11.08 -15.40 -4.32
C VAL A 120 -11.43 -14.88 -5.71
N HIS A 121 -12.64 -14.35 -5.88
CA HIS A 121 -13.05 -13.71 -7.12
C HIS A 121 -12.45 -12.29 -7.19
N GLY A 122 -11.34 -12.15 -7.90
CA GLY A 122 -10.62 -10.88 -8.04
C GLY A 122 -11.18 -10.02 -9.18
N MET A 123 -11.41 -8.74 -8.92
CA MET A 123 -11.86 -7.75 -9.90
C MET A 123 -10.91 -6.55 -9.93
N LEU A 124 -10.07 -6.48 -10.95
CA LEU A 124 -9.17 -5.35 -11.19
C LEU A 124 -9.86 -4.24 -12.00
N HIS A 125 -9.26 -3.04 -11.97
CA HIS A 125 -9.79 -1.85 -12.68
C HIS A 125 -11.24 -1.52 -12.30
N ARG A 126 -11.59 -1.66 -11.04
CA ARG A 126 -12.91 -1.34 -10.47
C ARG A 126 -12.78 -0.29 -9.39
N GLN A 127 -13.00 0.96 -9.76
CA GLN A 127 -12.96 2.07 -8.82
C GLN A 127 -14.23 2.11 -7.98
N PHE A 128 -14.10 2.07 -6.65
CA PHE A 128 -15.21 2.32 -5.74
C PHE A 128 -15.79 3.71 -5.94
N VAL A 129 -17.12 3.81 -6.02
CA VAL A 129 -17.85 5.06 -6.23
C VAL A 129 -18.76 5.40 -5.07
N ALA A 130 -19.59 4.43 -4.65
CA ALA A 130 -20.57 4.64 -3.59
C ALA A 130 -20.94 3.33 -2.90
N PRO A 131 -21.32 3.34 -1.63
CA PRO A 131 -21.94 2.19 -0.99
C PRO A 131 -23.36 1.97 -1.50
N VAL A 132 -23.81 0.73 -1.52
CA VAL A 132 -25.22 0.35 -1.63
C VAL A 132 -25.72 0.14 -0.22
N MET A 133 -26.67 0.96 0.21
CA MET A 133 -27.21 0.92 1.57
C MET A 133 -28.57 0.19 1.61
N ASP A 134 -28.77 -0.56 2.68
CA ASP A 134 -30.04 -1.15 3.08
C ASP A 134 -30.30 -0.73 4.53
N GLY A 135 -31.02 0.36 4.70
CA GLY A 135 -31.09 1.07 5.98
C GLY A 135 -29.70 1.54 6.40
N ASP A 136 -29.26 1.15 7.60
CA ASP A 136 -27.95 1.47 8.14
C ASP A 136 -26.86 0.44 7.79
N ARG A 137 -27.23 -0.59 7.01
CA ARG A 137 -26.33 -1.66 6.60
C ARG A 137 -25.76 -1.39 5.20
N ILE A 138 -24.46 -1.57 5.03
CA ILE A 138 -23.85 -1.62 3.70
C ILE A 138 -24.18 -2.98 3.07
N ALA A 139 -24.98 -2.99 2.01
CA ALA A 139 -25.40 -4.20 1.28
C ALA A 139 -24.54 -4.50 0.05
N GLY A 140 -23.56 -3.64 -0.24
CA GLY A 140 -22.68 -3.77 -1.39
C GLY A 140 -22.03 -2.44 -1.75
N ILE A 141 -21.48 -2.40 -2.95
CA ILE A 141 -20.87 -1.18 -3.50
C ILE A 141 -21.26 -0.95 -4.96
N ILE A 142 -21.13 0.30 -5.39
CA ILE A 142 -21.11 0.69 -6.79
C ILE A 142 -19.67 0.95 -7.18
N VAL A 143 -19.25 0.41 -8.30
CA VAL A 143 -17.93 0.61 -8.91
C VAL A 143 -18.07 1.24 -10.28
N GLU A 144 -17.00 1.89 -10.73
CA GLU A 144 -16.86 2.39 -12.10
C GLU A 144 -15.69 1.72 -12.79
N SER A 145 -15.86 1.36 -14.05
CA SER A 145 -14.82 0.75 -14.87
C SER A 145 -14.98 1.17 -16.32
N LYS A 146 -14.14 0.63 -17.21
CA LYS A 146 -14.33 0.82 -18.66
C LYS A 146 -15.69 0.27 -19.17
N ALA A 147 -16.28 -0.69 -18.49
CA ALA A 147 -17.62 -1.20 -18.81
C ALA A 147 -18.74 -0.27 -18.34
N GLY A 148 -18.41 0.77 -17.58
CA GLY A 148 -19.33 1.71 -16.97
C GLY A 148 -19.58 1.40 -15.50
N ARG A 149 -20.73 1.87 -15.01
CA ARG A 149 -21.11 1.74 -13.60
C ARG A 149 -21.81 0.41 -13.34
N GLU A 150 -21.31 -0.32 -12.35
CA GLU A 150 -21.72 -1.67 -11.99
C GLU A 150 -21.90 -1.76 -10.47
N ALA A 151 -22.75 -2.66 -10.00
CA ALA A 151 -22.96 -2.91 -8.56
C ALA A 151 -22.53 -4.33 -8.19
N ILE A 152 -21.95 -4.47 -7.01
CA ILE A 152 -21.58 -5.74 -6.39
C ILE A 152 -22.26 -5.79 -5.03
N LEU A 153 -23.07 -6.81 -4.80
CA LEU A 153 -23.79 -6.99 -3.54
C LEU A 153 -23.03 -7.96 -2.64
N ALA A 154 -23.15 -7.76 -1.33
CA ALA A 154 -22.52 -8.62 -0.35
C ALA A 154 -23.28 -8.64 0.98
N ARG A 155 -23.08 -9.72 1.74
CA ARG A 155 -23.59 -9.82 3.12
C ARG A 155 -22.72 -9.02 4.08
N VAL A 156 -21.40 -9.02 3.85
CA VAL A 156 -20.39 -8.28 4.63
C VAL A 156 -19.49 -7.53 3.67
N VAL A 157 -19.18 -6.28 3.99
CA VAL A 157 -18.25 -5.45 3.24
C VAL A 157 -17.08 -5.10 4.16
N ILE A 158 -15.85 -5.36 3.70
CA ILE A 158 -14.60 -5.00 4.37
C ILE A 158 -14.01 -3.82 3.62
N ASP A 159 -13.89 -2.69 4.30
CA ASP A 159 -13.22 -1.51 3.78
C ASP A 159 -11.71 -1.64 3.99
N ALA A 160 -10.98 -1.87 2.91
CA ALA A 160 -9.53 -1.94 2.87
C ALA A 160 -8.95 -0.90 1.88
N THR A 161 -9.67 0.20 1.66
CA THR A 161 -9.29 1.27 0.71
C THR A 161 -8.07 2.06 1.12
N GLY A 162 -7.65 1.95 2.38
CA GLY A 162 -6.54 2.70 2.97
C GLY A 162 -6.99 4.00 3.64
N ASP A 163 -8.01 4.65 3.10
CA ASP A 163 -8.53 5.94 3.60
C ASP A 163 -9.96 5.85 4.16
N ALA A 164 -10.48 4.63 4.39
CA ALA A 164 -11.85 4.38 4.85
C ALA A 164 -12.93 4.95 3.90
N ASP A 165 -12.70 4.88 2.60
CA ASP A 165 -13.59 5.48 1.59
C ASP A 165 -15.01 4.94 1.64
N VAL A 166 -15.17 3.61 1.87
CA VAL A 166 -16.48 2.97 1.95
C VAL A 166 -17.20 3.40 3.21
N ALA A 167 -16.53 3.32 4.35
CA ALA A 167 -17.09 3.69 5.64
C ALA A 167 -17.52 5.16 5.66
N HIS A 168 -16.63 6.04 5.19
CA HIS A 168 -16.90 7.48 5.11
C HIS A 168 -18.12 7.79 4.25
N ARG A 169 -18.20 7.20 3.05
CA ARG A 169 -19.33 7.44 2.13
C ARG A 169 -20.61 6.76 2.56
N ALA A 170 -20.53 5.74 3.41
CA ALA A 170 -21.68 5.13 4.05
C ALA A 170 -22.22 5.93 5.25
N GLY A 171 -21.56 7.02 5.63
CA GLY A 171 -21.97 7.86 6.75
C GLY A 171 -21.50 7.38 8.11
N ALA A 172 -20.60 6.39 8.16
CA ALA A 172 -19.98 5.98 9.40
C ALA A 172 -19.10 7.11 9.98
N PRO A 173 -19.01 7.27 11.31
CA PRO A 173 -18.10 8.23 11.92
C PRO A 173 -16.65 7.94 11.51
N THR A 174 -16.00 8.90 10.87
CA THR A 174 -14.60 8.83 10.48
C THR A 174 -13.84 10.00 11.05
N HIS A 175 -12.57 9.78 11.40
CA HIS A 175 -11.68 10.83 11.86
C HIS A 175 -10.63 11.12 10.77
N LYS A 176 -10.45 12.39 10.46
CA LYS A 176 -9.39 12.84 9.57
C LYS A 176 -8.32 13.55 10.39
N THR A 177 -7.10 13.08 10.32
CA THR A 177 -5.96 13.75 10.96
C THR A 177 -5.84 15.18 10.43
N PRO A 178 -5.72 16.19 11.28
CA PRO A 178 -5.46 17.56 10.86
C PRO A 178 -4.20 17.64 9.99
N ALA A 179 -4.20 18.54 9.01
CA ALA A 179 -3.11 18.64 8.03
C ALA A 179 -1.73 18.85 8.68
N GLU A 180 -1.69 19.62 9.77
CA GLU A 180 -0.49 19.89 10.55
C GLU A 180 0.09 18.68 11.30
N HIS A 181 -0.71 17.62 11.44
CA HIS A 181 -0.31 16.36 12.08
C HIS A 181 -0.21 15.20 11.09
N MET A 182 -0.45 15.45 9.81
CA MET A 182 -0.27 14.44 8.79
C MET A 182 1.21 14.18 8.52
N GLN A 183 1.53 12.92 8.25
CA GLN A 183 2.84 12.59 7.70
C GLN A 183 3.02 13.23 6.33
N ALA A 184 4.27 13.58 5.99
CA ALA A 184 4.61 14.06 4.67
C ALA A 184 4.33 12.99 3.61
N ALA A 185 3.89 13.44 2.43
CA ALA A 185 3.76 12.54 1.29
C ALA A 185 5.14 12.15 0.76
N SER A 186 5.27 10.89 0.32
CA SER A 186 6.48 10.38 -0.31
C SER A 186 6.19 10.00 -1.77
N VAL A 187 7.18 10.20 -2.63
CA VAL A 187 7.14 9.73 -4.02
C VAL A 187 8.24 8.69 -4.17
N MET A 188 7.86 7.48 -4.54
CA MET A 188 8.79 6.39 -4.86
C MET A 188 9.14 6.45 -6.34
N PHE A 189 10.42 6.26 -6.67
CA PHE A 189 10.87 6.15 -8.05
C PHE A 189 12.13 5.30 -8.12
N HIS A 190 12.36 4.66 -9.25
CA HIS A 190 13.55 3.86 -9.50
C HIS A 190 14.55 4.61 -10.36
N LEU A 191 15.83 4.45 -10.03
CA LEU A 191 16.95 4.95 -10.83
C LEU A 191 17.74 3.78 -11.38
N ALA A 192 18.08 3.84 -12.66
CA ALA A 192 18.96 2.89 -13.31
C ALA A 192 20.30 3.55 -13.72
N GLY A 193 21.32 2.73 -13.89
CA GLY A 193 22.64 3.21 -14.31
C GLY A 193 23.43 3.98 -13.23
N VAL A 194 23.05 3.83 -11.97
CA VAL A 194 23.79 4.43 -10.85
C VAL A 194 25.09 3.67 -10.60
N ASP A 195 26.23 4.39 -10.63
CA ASP A 195 27.49 3.86 -10.14
C ASP A 195 27.47 3.83 -8.60
N LYS A 196 27.12 2.67 -8.06
CA LYS A 196 27.02 2.48 -6.60
C LYS A 196 28.34 2.78 -5.88
N THR A 197 29.47 2.45 -6.50
CA THR A 197 30.79 2.68 -5.89
C THR A 197 31.09 4.17 -5.78
N ALA A 198 30.88 4.92 -6.86
CA ALA A 198 31.06 6.36 -6.86
C ALA A 198 30.06 7.06 -5.92
N PHE A 199 28.79 6.61 -5.91
CA PHE A 199 27.78 7.11 -5.00
C PHE A 199 28.18 6.92 -3.54
N MET A 200 28.61 5.70 -3.16
CA MET A 200 29.04 5.39 -1.80
C MET A 200 30.30 6.11 -1.39
N ALA A 201 31.24 6.35 -2.33
CA ALA A 201 32.42 7.15 -2.06
C ALA A 201 32.06 8.61 -1.74
N GLU A 202 31.09 9.17 -2.46
CA GLU A 202 30.60 10.53 -2.21
C GLU A 202 29.87 10.62 -0.85
N VAL A 203 29.06 9.61 -0.52
CA VAL A 203 28.41 9.50 0.80
C VAL A 203 29.44 9.55 1.92
N ARG A 204 30.49 8.74 1.83
CA ARG A 204 31.56 8.69 2.85
C ARG A 204 32.39 9.97 2.92
N ARG A 205 32.48 10.71 1.82
CA ARG A 205 33.23 11.98 1.76
C ARG A 205 32.53 13.09 2.55
N ASP A 206 31.21 13.14 2.56
CA ASP A 206 30.40 14.12 3.29
C ASP A 206 29.26 13.47 4.05
N PRO A 207 29.54 12.78 5.17
CA PRO A 207 28.51 12.09 5.96
C PRO A 207 27.41 13.02 6.47
N GLN A 208 27.70 14.33 6.59
CA GLN A 208 26.68 15.32 7.01
C GLN A 208 25.56 15.49 5.97
N THR A 209 25.80 15.14 4.71
CA THR A 209 24.78 15.12 3.66
C THR A 209 23.73 14.06 3.92
N TYR A 210 24.06 13.05 4.71
CA TYR A 210 23.30 11.83 4.94
C TYR A 210 22.80 11.68 6.37
N LYS A 211 23.04 12.66 7.22
CA LYS A 211 22.36 12.68 8.53
C LYS A 211 20.88 12.85 8.29
N ASP A 212 20.19 11.87 8.76
CA ASP A 212 18.75 11.85 8.73
C ASP A 212 18.14 12.97 9.60
N TRP A 213 16.84 12.99 9.66
CA TRP A 213 16.02 13.85 10.50
C TRP A 213 16.07 13.45 11.97
N SER A 214 16.74 12.35 12.32
CA SER A 214 16.94 11.96 13.70
C SER A 214 17.89 12.93 14.40
N THR A 215 17.61 13.22 15.63
CA THR A 215 18.45 14.07 16.49
C THR A 215 19.71 13.35 16.98
N GLY A 216 20.01 12.17 16.45
CA GLY A 216 21.13 11.34 16.86
C GLY A 216 20.85 10.47 18.09
N GLU A 217 19.60 10.38 18.51
CA GLU A 217 19.14 9.57 19.64
C GLU A 217 18.36 8.31 19.21
N TRP A 218 18.54 7.86 17.99
CA TRP A 218 18.02 6.56 17.56
C TRP A 218 18.85 5.45 18.21
N THR A 219 18.51 5.13 19.41
CA THR A 219 19.16 4.03 20.15
C THR A 219 18.30 2.78 20.23
N VAL A 220 17.14 2.74 19.54
CA VAL A 220 16.08 1.88 20.07
C VAL A 220 15.83 0.62 19.26
N GLU A 221 16.05 0.58 17.94
CA GLU A 221 15.41 -0.53 17.23
C GLU A 221 16.29 -1.33 16.27
N THR A 222 17.47 -0.88 15.96
CA THR A 222 18.34 -1.55 14.99
C THR A 222 19.69 -1.97 15.57
N ASP A 223 19.92 -1.73 16.84
CA ASP A 223 21.09 -2.22 17.57
C ASP A 223 22.43 -1.78 16.93
N GLY A 224 22.51 -0.53 16.47
CA GLY A 224 23.70 0.02 15.79
C GLY A 224 23.77 -0.31 14.31
N LYS A 225 22.75 -0.93 13.74
CA LYS A 225 22.68 -1.20 12.30
C LYS A 225 22.38 0.04 11.47
N GLU A 226 21.92 1.12 12.10
CA GLU A 226 21.68 2.40 11.44
C GLU A 226 22.95 2.99 10.82
N ASP A 227 24.12 2.68 11.37
CA ASP A 227 25.37 3.13 10.78
C ASP A 227 25.63 2.51 9.40
N ASP A 228 25.02 1.34 9.13
CA ASP A 228 25.06 0.68 7.84
C ASP A 228 23.82 0.96 6.99
N MET A 229 22.78 1.59 7.56
CA MET A 229 21.59 2.02 6.82
C MET A 229 21.92 3.24 5.97
N PHE A 230 22.12 2.99 4.70
CA PHE A 230 22.20 4.04 3.70
C PHE A 230 20.82 4.49 3.27
N SER A 231 20.22 5.31 4.10
CA SER A 231 19.17 6.21 3.64
C SER A 231 19.83 7.55 3.34
N PRO A 232 20.30 7.79 2.13
CA PRO A 232 20.98 9.04 1.81
C PRO A 232 19.97 10.16 1.82
N PHE A 233 19.90 10.88 2.92
CA PHE A 233 19.23 12.16 2.96
C PHE A 233 20.07 13.15 2.16
N LEU A 234 19.71 13.33 0.94
CA LEU A 234 20.35 14.33 0.05
C LEU A 234 20.03 15.76 0.49
N LYS A 235 20.08 16.03 1.80
CA LYS A 235 19.67 17.30 2.41
C LYS A 235 20.43 18.48 1.82
N LYS A 236 21.76 18.40 1.72
CA LYS A 236 22.56 19.49 1.15
C LYS A 236 22.32 19.66 -0.35
N PRO A 237 22.37 18.61 -1.19
CA PRO A 237 22.00 18.73 -2.59
C PRO A 237 20.58 19.25 -2.78
N PHE A 238 19.65 18.84 -1.95
CA PHE A 238 18.26 19.29 -2.00
C PHE A 238 18.14 20.79 -1.65
N ALA A 239 18.80 21.23 -0.58
CA ALA A 239 18.84 22.64 -0.20
C ALA A 239 19.45 23.51 -1.31
N ARG A 240 20.58 23.08 -1.89
CA ARG A 240 21.19 23.77 -3.04
C ARG A 240 20.27 23.85 -4.25
N ALA A 241 19.52 22.79 -4.54
CA ALA A 241 18.58 22.78 -5.65
C ALA A 241 17.38 23.73 -5.41
N ILE A 242 16.96 23.89 -4.16
CA ILE A 242 15.97 24.90 -3.76
C ILE A 242 16.54 26.30 -3.93
N GLU A 243 17.73 26.57 -3.39
CA GLU A 243 18.42 27.86 -3.50
C GLU A 243 18.67 28.25 -4.97
N ALA A 244 19.01 27.28 -5.81
CA ALA A 244 19.18 27.46 -7.25
C ALA A 244 17.87 27.57 -8.04
N GLY A 245 16.71 27.43 -7.39
CA GLY A 245 15.39 27.50 -8.03
C GLY A 245 15.07 26.30 -8.94
N VAL A 246 15.86 25.23 -8.87
CA VAL A 246 15.63 23.98 -9.61
C VAL A 246 14.45 23.23 -9.02
N ILE A 247 14.36 23.20 -7.69
CA ILE A 247 13.22 22.69 -6.96
C ILE A 247 12.45 23.87 -6.39
N ARG A 248 11.16 23.91 -6.64
CA ARG A 248 10.27 24.94 -6.10
C ARG A 248 9.25 24.27 -5.20
N PHE A 249 9.20 24.67 -3.94
CA PHE A 249 8.06 24.37 -3.10
C PHE A 249 6.87 25.20 -3.57
N ASN A 250 5.79 24.53 -3.93
CA ASN A 250 4.49 25.17 -4.08
C ASN A 250 3.73 24.90 -2.77
N PRO A 251 3.61 25.84 -1.86
CA PRO A 251 2.75 25.67 -0.69
C PRO A 251 1.31 25.54 -1.21
N LEU A 252 0.72 24.37 -0.99
CA LEU A 252 -0.70 24.14 -1.23
C LEU A 252 -1.54 24.90 -0.22
#